data_cf5745782e93320d920ec00c1f8e795e
#
_entry.id   cf5745782e93320d920ec00c1f8e795e
#
_cell.length_a   1.000
_cell.length_b   1.000
_cell.length_c   1.000
_cell.angle_alpha   90.00
_cell.angle_beta   90.00
_cell.angle_gamma   90.00
#
_symmetry.space_group_name_H-M   'P 1'
#
loop_
_entity.id
_entity.type
_entity.pdbx_description
1 polymer ?
#
loop_
_entity_poly.entity_id
_entity_poly.type
_entity_poly.pdbx_seq_one_letter_code
_entity_poly.pdbx_strand_id
1 'polypeptide(L)'
;MAGNTVTVTDTSFATDVLGSDKPVLVDFWAEWCGPCRKIAPLLDEIAVSELGEKVEIVKLNIDENPNTARDYGIMSIPTLTVFKNGEPVQSVLGVQPKGTIVKMIESAL
;
A
#
# COMPACT_ATOMS: atom_id res chain seq x y z
N MET A 1 5.93 -16.05 9.72
CA MET A 1 5.05 -15.87 8.60
C MET A 1 5.56 -14.74 7.72
N ALA A 2 5.86 -15.07 6.51
CA ALA A 2 6.39 -14.08 5.61
C ALA A 2 5.33 -13.03 5.34
N GLY A 3 5.72 -11.77 5.51
CA GLY A 3 4.86 -10.67 5.18
C GLY A 3 3.67 -10.54 6.09
N ASN A 4 3.61 -9.46 6.78
CA ASN A 4 2.41 -9.10 7.52
C ASN A 4 1.60 -8.11 6.71
N THR A 5 1.62 -8.27 5.38
CA THR A 5 0.78 -7.48 4.50
C THR A 5 -0.62 -8.08 4.48
N VAL A 6 -1.62 -7.22 4.41
CA VAL A 6 -3.02 -7.61 4.47
C VAL A 6 -3.68 -7.28 3.13
N THR A 7 -4.49 -8.20 2.64
CA THR A 7 -5.26 -7.93 1.42
C THR A 7 -6.51 -7.15 1.79
N VAL A 8 -6.75 -6.04 1.08
CA VAL A 8 -7.98 -5.26 1.24
C VAL A 8 -8.76 -5.25 -0.07
N THR A 9 -10.05 -5.00 0.04
CA THR A 9 -10.97 -5.04 -1.09
C THR A 9 -11.80 -3.76 -1.13
N ASP A 10 -12.58 -3.60 -2.19
CA ASP A 10 -13.54 -2.49 -2.28
C ASP A 10 -14.44 -2.47 -1.04
N THR A 11 -14.82 -3.63 -0.56
CA THR A 11 -15.72 -3.75 0.60
C THR A 11 -15.03 -3.40 1.91
N SER A 12 -13.76 -3.80 2.08
CA SER A 12 -13.06 -3.63 3.36
C SER A 12 -12.26 -2.33 3.45
N PHE A 13 -12.12 -1.60 2.34
CA PHE A 13 -11.22 -0.44 2.29
C PHE A 13 -11.58 0.63 3.32
N ALA A 14 -12.85 0.94 3.44
CA ALA A 14 -13.27 1.98 4.38
C ALA A 14 -12.91 1.62 5.83
N THR A 15 -13.12 0.36 6.22
CA THR A 15 -12.82 -0.08 7.58
C THR A 15 -11.32 -0.23 7.81
N ASP A 16 -10.64 -0.91 6.88
CA ASP A 16 -9.24 -1.32 7.10
C ASP A 16 -8.24 -0.21 6.80
N VAL A 17 -8.57 0.69 5.88
CA VAL A 17 -7.65 1.76 5.50
C VAL A 17 -8.13 3.09 6.05
N LEU A 18 -9.33 3.51 5.70
CA LEU A 18 -9.82 4.83 6.09
C LEU A 18 -10.10 4.92 7.59
N GLY A 19 -10.49 3.81 8.21
CA GLY A 19 -10.76 3.75 9.65
C GLY A 19 -9.58 3.35 10.50
N SER A 20 -8.39 3.21 9.92
CA SER A 20 -7.22 2.75 10.68
C SER A 20 -6.68 3.83 11.61
N ASP A 21 -6.25 3.41 12.80
CA ASP A 21 -5.59 4.29 13.76
C ASP A 21 -4.13 4.57 13.41
N LYS A 22 -3.56 3.73 12.55
CA LYS A 22 -2.18 3.86 12.08
C LYS A 22 -2.16 4.37 10.66
N PRO A 23 -1.06 4.99 10.22
CA PRO A 23 -0.86 5.22 8.80
C PRO A 23 -0.93 3.89 8.05
N VAL A 24 -1.43 3.93 6.83
CA VAL A 24 -1.57 2.73 6.00
C VAL A 24 -0.90 2.97 4.66
N LEU A 25 -0.01 2.06 4.28
CA LEU A 25 0.58 2.06 2.95
C LEU A 25 -0.23 1.10 2.09
N VAL A 26 -0.85 1.62 1.04
CA VAL A 26 -1.65 0.81 0.12
C VAL A 26 -0.85 0.57 -1.15
N ASP A 27 -0.68 -0.70 -1.50
CA ASP A 27 -0.04 -1.14 -2.74
C ASP A 27 -1.15 -1.51 -3.73
N PHE A 28 -1.36 -0.66 -4.73
CA PHE A 28 -2.28 -0.94 -5.83
C PHE A 28 -1.53 -1.75 -6.88
N TRP A 29 -1.99 -2.96 -7.15
CA TRP A 29 -1.26 -3.92 -7.98
C TRP A 29 -2.19 -4.79 -8.83
N ALA A 30 -1.61 -5.59 -9.72
CA ALA A 30 -2.35 -6.59 -10.47
C ALA A 30 -1.43 -7.79 -10.75
N GLU A 31 -2.04 -8.94 -10.97
CA GLU A 31 -1.31 -10.19 -11.21
C GLU A 31 -0.40 -10.13 -12.44
N TRP A 32 -0.87 -9.47 -13.49
CA TRP A 32 -0.11 -9.37 -14.75
C TRP A 32 1.03 -8.37 -14.71
N CYS A 33 1.19 -7.66 -13.62
CA CYS A 33 2.13 -6.55 -13.53
C CYS A 33 3.49 -7.04 -13.03
N GLY A 34 4.47 -7.10 -13.93
CA GLY A 34 5.83 -7.51 -13.58
C GLY A 34 6.49 -6.62 -12.54
N PRO A 35 6.46 -5.29 -12.73
CA PRO A 35 7.03 -4.37 -11.72
C PRO A 35 6.40 -4.52 -10.34
N CYS A 36 5.11 -4.85 -10.26
CA CYS A 36 4.44 -5.08 -8.98
C CYS A 36 5.07 -6.22 -8.21
N ARG A 37 5.53 -7.27 -8.92
CA ARG A 37 6.17 -8.41 -8.30
C ARG A 37 7.54 -8.08 -7.73
N LYS A 38 8.21 -7.07 -8.30
CA LYS A 38 9.52 -6.64 -7.81
C LYS A 38 9.41 -5.87 -6.50
N ILE A 39 8.29 -5.16 -6.31
CA ILE A 39 8.11 -4.36 -5.10
C ILE A 39 7.57 -5.19 -3.94
N ALA A 40 6.90 -6.30 -4.22
CA ALA A 40 6.28 -7.12 -3.18
C ALA A 40 7.27 -7.59 -2.10
N PRO A 41 8.47 -8.12 -2.44
CA PRO A 41 9.42 -8.52 -1.41
C PRO A 41 9.88 -7.36 -0.52
N LEU A 42 9.99 -6.15 -1.08
CA LEU A 42 10.38 -4.98 -0.31
C LEU A 42 9.33 -4.64 0.73
N LEU A 43 8.06 -4.73 0.35
CA LEU A 43 6.96 -4.48 1.26
C LEU A 43 6.90 -5.53 2.36
N ASP A 44 7.16 -6.78 2.01
CA ASP A 44 7.21 -7.86 3.01
C ASP A 44 8.32 -7.61 4.03
N GLU A 45 9.50 -7.15 3.58
CA GLU A 45 10.60 -6.82 4.48
C GLU A 45 10.21 -5.70 5.44
N ILE A 46 9.57 -4.66 4.93
CA ILE A 46 9.15 -3.53 5.75
C ILE A 46 8.10 -3.98 6.76
N ALA A 47 7.17 -4.83 6.32
CA ALA A 47 6.07 -5.29 7.17
C ALA A 47 6.56 -6.07 8.39
N VAL A 48 7.66 -6.81 8.26
CA VAL A 48 8.20 -7.58 9.39
C VAL A 48 9.26 -6.82 10.18
N SER A 49 9.60 -5.61 9.77
CA SER A 49 10.56 -4.76 10.49
C SER A 49 9.86 -3.99 11.61
N GLU A 50 10.64 -3.23 12.39
CA GLU A 50 10.08 -2.37 13.43
C GLU A 50 9.08 -1.38 12.86
N LEU A 51 9.34 -0.89 11.65
CA LEU A 51 8.44 0.06 10.99
C LEU A 51 7.06 -0.58 10.75
N GLY A 52 7.03 -1.88 10.52
CA GLY A 52 5.79 -2.61 10.33
C GLY A 52 4.86 -2.61 11.53
N GLU A 53 5.38 -2.27 12.72
CA GLU A 53 4.55 -2.15 13.91
C GLU A 53 3.85 -0.80 13.98
N LYS A 54 4.37 0.18 13.23
CA LYS A 54 3.87 1.57 13.26
C LYS A 54 3.01 1.91 12.05
N VAL A 55 3.01 1.07 11.03
CA VAL A 55 2.26 1.28 9.79
C VAL A 55 1.61 -0.04 9.38
N GLU A 56 0.40 0.06 8.83
CA GLU A 56 -0.23 -1.09 8.20
C GLU A 56 0.18 -1.11 6.73
N ILE A 57 0.58 -2.27 6.21
CA ILE A 57 0.88 -2.41 4.79
C ILE A 57 -0.18 -3.31 4.18
N VAL A 58 -0.95 -2.77 3.25
CA VAL A 58 -2.06 -3.48 2.64
C VAL A 58 -1.89 -3.53 1.12
N LYS A 59 -2.52 -4.50 0.49
CA LYS A 59 -2.46 -4.71 -0.95
C LYS A 59 -3.87 -4.75 -1.51
N LEU A 60 -4.08 -4.03 -2.59
CA LEU A 60 -5.38 -4.00 -3.27
C LEU A 60 -5.17 -4.32 -4.74
N ASN A 61 -5.77 -5.43 -5.18
CA ASN A 61 -5.73 -5.85 -6.58
C ASN A 61 -6.74 -5.03 -7.37
N ILE A 62 -6.26 -4.23 -8.33
CA ILE A 62 -7.13 -3.29 -9.04
C ILE A 62 -8.09 -3.97 -10.01
N ASP A 63 -7.78 -5.18 -10.46
CA ASP A 63 -8.67 -5.90 -11.36
C ASP A 63 -9.88 -6.45 -10.62
N GLU A 64 -9.66 -6.90 -9.38
CA GLU A 64 -10.74 -7.42 -8.54
C GLU A 64 -11.47 -6.33 -7.78
N ASN A 65 -10.84 -5.15 -7.65
CA ASN A 65 -11.37 -4.06 -6.84
C ASN A 65 -11.29 -2.74 -7.60
N PRO A 66 -12.02 -2.63 -8.72
CA PRO A 66 -11.90 -1.45 -9.58
C PRO A 66 -12.49 -0.17 -8.99
N ASN A 67 -13.40 -0.29 -8.03
CA ASN A 67 -14.07 0.89 -7.48
C ASN A 67 -13.10 1.77 -6.68
N THR A 68 -12.31 1.16 -5.80
CA THR A 68 -11.33 1.90 -5.01
C THR A 68 -10.25 2.49 -5.91
N ALA A 69 -9.77 1.70 -6.88
CA ALA A 69 -8.75 2.18 -7.81
C ALA A 69 -9.25 3.41 -8.57
N ARG A 70 -10.50 3.39 -9.03
CA ARG A 70 -11.09 4.52 -9.72
C ARG A 70 -11.26 5.73 -8.80
N ASP A 71 -11.72 5.50 -7.57
CA ASP A 71 -11.97 6.57 -6.62
C ASP A 71 -10.70 7.38 -6.33
N TYR A 72 -9.54 6.74 -6.35
CA TYR A 72 -8.27 7.41 -6.07
C TYR A 72 -7.44 7.67 -7.32
N GLY A 73 -8.06 7.53 -8.50
CA GLY A 73 -7.42 7.91 -9.76
C GLY A 73 -6.20 7.09 -10.11
N ILE A 74 -6.20 5.80 -9.77
CA ILE A 74 -5.07 4.91 -10.07
C ILE A 74 -5.05 4.59 -11.56
N MET A 75 -4.06 5.11 -12.26
CA MET A 75 -3.95 4.95 -13.71
C MET A 75 -2.78 4.08 -14.14
N SER A 76 -1.81 3.88 -13.28
CA SER A 76 -0.69 2.98 -13.56
C SER A 76 -0.30 2.25 -12.28
N ILE A 77 0.33 1.10 -12.41
CA ILE A 77 0.71 0.25 -11.29
C ILE A 77 2.15 -0.22 -11.45
N PRO A 78 2.85 -0.48 -10.34
CA PRO A 78 2.35 -0.31 -8.97
C PRO A 78 2.23 1.17 -8.59
N THR A 79 1.25 1.48 -7.78
CA THR A 79 1.14 2.79 -7.14
C THR A 79 1.11 2.53 -5.64
N LEU A 80 1.98 3.22 -4.91
CA LEU A 80 2.04 3.14 -3.45
C LEU A 80 1.51 4.45 -2.88
N THR A 81 0.48 4.37 -2.07
CA THR A 81 -0.13 5.55 -1.46
C THR A 81 -0.19 5.39 0.04
N VAL A 82 0.30 6.40 0.77
CA VAL A 82 0.18 6.42 2.22
C VAL A 82 -1.08 7.17 2.60
N PHE A 83 -1.91 6.52 3.40
CA PHE A 83 -3.12 7.12 3.97
C PHE A 83 -2.87 7.39 5.45
N LYS A 84 -3.34 8.52 5.92
CA LYS A 84 -3.25 8.88 7.34
C LYS A 84 -4.54 9.58 7.72
N ASN A 85 -5.17 9.10 8.80
CA ASN A 85 -6.45 9.66 9.28
C ASN A 85 -7.52 9.69 8.19
N GLY A 86 -7.55 8.65 7.35
CA GLY A 86 -8.55 8.51 6.31
C GLY A 86 -8.26 9.28 5.02
N GLU A 87 -7.08 9.91 4.90
CA GLU A 87 -6.75 10.71 3.73
C GLU A 87 -5.45 10.30 3.08
N PRO A 88 -5.37 10.30 1.73
CA PRO A 88 -4.11 10.06 1.06
C PRO A 88 -3.19 11.27 1.27
N VAL A 89 -1.99 11.03 1.78
CA VAL A 89 -1.06 12.10 2.09
C VAL A 89 0.18 12.09 1.20
N GLN A 90 0.49 10.95 0.58
CA GLN A 90 1.65 10.84 -0.31
C GLN A 90 1.50 9.64 -1.22
N SER A 91 1.99 9.74 -2.46
CA SER A 91 1.86 8.67 -3.43
C SER A 91 3.09 8.66 -4.34
N VAL A 92 3.53 7.46 -4.74
CA VAL A 92 4.60 7.30 -5.74
C VAL A 92 4.20 6.22 -6.72
N LEU A 93 4.71 6.34 -7.95
CA LEU A 93 4.44 5.41 -9.03
C LEU A 93 5.67 4.56 -9.33
N GLY A 94 5.43 3.31 -9.68
CA GLY A 94 6.45 2.42 -10.16
C GLY A 94 7.30 1.80 -9.06
N VAL A 95 8.31 1.05 -9.49
CA VAL A 95 9.24 0.41 -8.54
C VAL A 95 10.14 1.48 -7.94
N GLN A 96 10.15 1.53 -6.62
CA GLN A 96 10.97 2.47 -5.88
C GLN A 96 11.97 1.72 -5.02
N PRO A 97 13.16 2.30 -4.77
CA PRO A 97 14.10 1.69 -3.81
C PRO A 97 13.45 1.59 -2.43
N LYS A 98 13.84 0.58 -1.67
CA LYS A 98 13.30 0.38 -0.32
C LYS A 98 13.42 1.64 0.54
N GLY A 99 14.58 2.32 0.46
CA GLY A 99 14.80 3.54 1.24
C GLY A 99 13.81 4.64 0.94
N THR A 100 13.40 4.77 -0.32
CA THR A 100 12.40 5.76 -0.72
C THR A 100 11.05 5.43 -0.08
N ILE A 101 10.68 4.16 -0.09
CA ILE A 101 9.41 3.71 0.51
C ILE A 101 9.44 3.94 2.02
N VAL A 102 10.54 3.58 2.67
CA VAL A 102 10.69 3.78 4.11
C VAL A 102 10.55 5.25 4.48
N LYS A 103 11.21 6.14 3.74
CA LYS A 103 11.12 7.58 4.00
C LYS A 103 9.70 8.10 3.84
N MET A 104 9.00 7.60 2.83
CA MET A 104 7.62 7.99 2.60
C MET A 104 6.72 7.60 3.77
N ILE A 105 6.91 6.39 4.29
CA ILE A 105 6.16 5.92 5.44
C ILE A 105 6.53 6.75 6.68
N GLU A 106 7.82 6.96 6.92
CA GLU A 106 8.29 7.69 8.09
C GLU A 106 7.76 9.11 8.13
N SER A 107 7.58 9.73 6.96
CA SER A 107 7.06 11.09 6.90
C SER A 107 5.60 11.19 7.35
N ALA A 108 4.91 10.07 7.44
CA ALA A 108 3.51 10.01 7.86
C ALA A 108 3.34 9.63 9.33
N LEU A 109 4.43 9.30 10.02
CA LEU A 109 4.36 8.88 11.42
C LEU A 109 4.17 10.04 12.38
#